data_40c5f5316ccc3f9ad8b98583ef037097
#
_entry.id   40c5f5316ccc3f9ad8b98583ef037097
#
_cell.length_a   1.000
_cell.length_b   1.000
_cell.length_c   1.000
_cell.angle_alpha   90.00
_cell.angle_beta   90.00
_cell.angle_gamma   90.00
#
_symmetry.space_group_name_H-M   'P 1'
#
loop_
_entity.id
_entity.type
_entity.pdbx_description
1 polymer ?
#
loop_
_entity_poly.entity_id
_entity_poly.type
_entity_poly.pdbx_seq_one_letter_code
_entity_poly.pdbx_strand_id
1 'polypeptide(L)'
;MDIIGGQHLRQMWDDLADVYGHKTALICESSGGVVNRYSYLELNQEINRTANLFYTLGIRKGDKVALHLDNCPEFIFCWFGLAKIGAIMVPINARLLREESAWILQNSQACLLVTSAQFYPMYQQIQQEDATQLRHICLTDVALPADDGVSSFTQLKNQQPATLCYAPPLSTDDTAEILFTSGTTSRPKGVVITHYNLRFAGYYSAWQCALRDDDVYLTVMPAFHIDCQCTAAMAAFSAGATFVLVEKYSARAFWGQVQKYRATITECIPMMIRTLMVQPPSANDRQHRLREVMFYLNLSEQEKDAFCERFGVRLLTSYGMTETIVGIIGDRPGDKRRWPSIGRAGFCYEAEIRDDHNRPLPAGEIGEICIKGVPGKTIFKEYFLNPKATAKVLEADGWLHTGDTGYCDEEGFFYFVDRRCNMIKRAGENVSCVELENIIATHPKIQDIVVVGIKDSIRDEAIKAFVVLNEGETLSEEEFFRFCEQNMAKFKVPSYLEIRKDLPRNCSGKIIRKNLK
;
A
#
# COMPACT_ATOMS: atom_id res chain seq x y z
N MET A 1 -0.07 2.62 27.16
CA MET A 1 -1.53 2.36 27.25
C MET A 1 -1.85 1.28 26.23
N ASP A 2 -2.48 0.20 26.64
CA ASP A 2 -2.96 -0.83 25.70
C ASP A 2 -4.42 -0.52 25.32
N ILE A 3 -4.63 0.03 24.10
CA ILE A 3 -5.95 0.42 23.59
C ILE A 3 -6.70 -0.76 22.93
N ILE A 4 -6.06 -1.92 22.81
CA ILE A 4 -6.60 -3.09 22.10
C ILE A 4 -7.10 -4.15 23.09
N GLY A 5 -6.57 -4.17 24.32
CA GLY A 5 -6.99 -5.08 25.36
C GLY A 5 -6.79 -6.57 25.04
N GLY A 6 -5.77 -6.89 24.21
CA GLY A 6 -5.46 -8.26 23.80
C GLY A 6 -6.35 -8.81 22.67
N GLN A 7 -7.26 -8.02 22.09
CA GLN A 7 -8.16 -8.46 21.02
C GLN A 7 -7.42 -8.66 19.69
N HIS A 8 -7.26 -9.89 19.24
CA HIS A 8 -6.72 -10.22 17.92
C HIS A 8 -7.83 -10.20 16.83
N LEU A 9 -7.44 -10.28 15.54
CA LEU A 9 -8.35 -10.11 14.39
C LEU A 9 -9.50 -11.14 14.34
N ARG A 10 -9.30 -12.39 14.79
CA ARG A 10 -10.39 -13.38 14.89
C ARG A 10 -11.49 -12.86 15.81
N GLN A 11 -11.13 -12.47 17.02
CA GLN A 11 -12.07 -11.97 18.01
C GLN A 11 -12.75 -10.68 17.53
N MET A 12 -11.98 -9.78 16.89
CA MET A 12 -12.58 -8.58 16.28
C MET A 12 -13.74 -8.92 15.35
N TRP A 13 -13.55 -9.89 14.43
CA TRP A 13 -14.61 -10.23 13.47
C TRP A 13 -15.80 -10.91 14.11
N ASP A 14 -15.57 -11.75 15.12
CA ASP A 14 -16.66 -12.38 15.86
C ASP A 14 -17.47 -11.32 16.62
N ASP A 15 -16.80 -10.40 17.34
CA ASP A 15 -17.46 -9.29 18.05
C ASP A 15 -18.21 -8.34 17.09
N LEU A 16 -17.63 -8.01 15.93
CA LEU A 16 -18.28 -7.15 14.94
C LEU A 16 -19.53 -7.80 14.33
N ALA A 17 -19.50 -9.11 14.08
CA ALA A 17 -20.67 -9.85 13.60
C ALA A 17 -21.79 -9.89 14.64
N ASP A 18 -21.43 -10.03 15.92
CA ASP A 18 -22.39 -10.04 17.02
C ASP A 18 -23.01 -8.66 17.26
N VAL A 19 -22.19 -7.59 17.21
CA VAL A 19 -22.65 -6.21 17.49
C VAL A 19 -23.45 -5.61 16.33
N TYR A 20 -22.94 -5.76 15.10
CA TYR A 20 -23.50 -5.07 13.93
C TYR A 20 -24.36 -5.97 13.02
N GLY A 21 -24.27 -7.29 13.14
CA GLY A 21 -25.15 -8.27 12.51
C GLY A 21 -25.46 -8.00 11.04
N HIS A 22 -26.68 -7.59 10.75
CA HIS A 22 -27.18 -7.35 9.39
C HIS A 22 -26.82 -5.99 8.79
N LYS A 23 -26.11 -5.14 9.53
CA LYS A 23 -25.60 -3.88 8.98
C LYS A 23 -24.59 -4.14 7.87
N THR A 24 -24.62 -3.37 6.77
CA THR A 24 -23.67 -3.50 5.68
C THR A 24 -22.25 -3.18 6.16
N ALA A 25 -21.35 -4.14 6.01
CA ALA A 25 -19.93 -4.01 6.33
C ALA A 25 -19.11 -3.69 5.08
N LEU A 26 -19.33 -4.43 3.99
CA LEU A 26 -18.54 -4.37 2.78
C LEU A 26 -19.42 -4.23 1.55
N ILE A 27 -19.03 -3.32 0.66
CA ILE A 27 -19.54 -3.21 -0.70
C ILE A 27 -18.35 -3.28 -1.64
N CYS A 28 -18.36 -4.20 -2.61
CA CYS A 28 -17.36 -4.26 -3.67
C CYS A 28 -18.02 -3.97 -5.00
N GLU A 29 -17.43 -3.05 -5.80
CA GLU A 29 -17.89 -2.76 -7.15
C GLU A 29 -16.79 -3.11 -8.15
N SER A 30 -17.08 -4.04 -9.07
CA SER A 30 -16.16 -4.40 -10.14
C SER A 30 -16.18 -3.37 -11.28
N SER A 31 -15.16 -3.38 -12.12
CA SER A 31 -15.05 -2.56 -13.33
C SER A 31 -16.18 -2.87 -14.35
N GLY A 32 -16.73 -4.07 -14.29
CA GLY A 32 -17.91 -4.48 -15.05
C GLY A 32 -19.25 -4.03 -14.46
N GLY A 33 -19.25 -3.29 -13.35
CA GLY A 33 -20.45 -2.77 -12.70
C GLY A 33 -21.17 -3.79 -11.80
N VAL A 34 -20.60 -4.96 -11.57
CA VAL A 34 -21.14 -5.94 -10.61
C VAL A 34 -20.90 -5.44 -9.19
N VAL A 35 -21.95 -5.44 -8.36
CA VAL A 35 -21.91 -4.97 -6.98
C VAL A 35 -22.23 -6.10 -6.04
N ASN A 36 -21.25 -6.46 -5.21
CA ASN A 36 -21.42 -7.41 -4.10
C ASN A 36 -21.58 -6.64 -2.78
N ARG A 37 -22.51 -7.08 -1.95
CA ARG A 37 -22.77 -6.47 -0.63
C ARG A 37 -22.77 -7.57 0.43
N TYR A 38 -22.13 -7.27 1.56
CA TYR A 38 -22.07 -8.18 2.70
C TYR A 38 -22.37 -7.39 3.98
N SER A 39 -23.27 -7.88 4.79
CA SER A 39 -23.42 -7.44 6.18
C SER A 39 -22.22 -7.90 7.01
N TYR A 40 -22.07 -7.39 8.25
CA TYR A 40 -21.03 -7.86 9.16
C TYR A 40 -21.13 -9.36 9.43
N LEU A 41 -22.34 -9.88 9.60
CA LEU A 41 -22.58 -11.32 9.79
C LEU A 41 -22.20 -12.13 8.55
N GLU A 42 -22.69 -11.74 7.36
CA GLU A 42 -22.37 -12.44 6.11
C GLU A 42 -20.86 -12.37 5.79
N LEU A 43 -20.23 -11.23 6.00
CA LEU A 43 -18.79 -11.08 5.79
C LEU A 43 -18.00 -11.99 6.74
N ASN A 44 -18.38 -12.06 8.03
CA ASN A 44 -17.76 -12.99 8.98
C ASN A 44 -17.94 -14.45 8.56
N GLN A 45 -19.11 -14.81 8.02
CA GLN A 45 -19.35 -16.15 7.48
C GLN A 45 -18.48 -16.48 6.28
N GLU A 46 -18.29 -15.55 5.32
CA GLU A 46 -17.40 -15.74 4.18
C GLU A 46 -15.92 -15.82 4.60
N ILE A 47 -15.53 -15.04 5.60
CA ILE A 47 -14.20 -15.11 6.23
C ILE A 47 -13.99 -16.49 6.88
N ASN A 48 -14.99 -17.02 7.61
CA ASN A 48 -14.92 -18.34 8.23
C ASN A 48 -14.83 -19.46 7.18
N ARG A 49 -15.63 -19.40 6.09
CA ARG A 49 -15.54 -20.35 4.97
C ARG A 49 -14.14 -20.34 4.35
N THR A 50 -13.57 -19.16 4.17
CA THR A 50 -12.22 -18.98 3.61
C THR A 50 -11.15 -19.52 4.56
N ALA A 51 -11.27 -19.28 5.85
CA ALA A 51 -10.38 -19.84 6.88
C ALA A 51 -10.42 -21.39 6.88
N ASN A 52 -11.63 -21.97 6.80
CA ASN A 52 -11.81 -23.42 6.71
C ASN A 52 -11.25 -24.01 5.41
N LEU A 53 -11.41 -23.30 4.27
CA LEU A 53 -10.77 -23.68 3.02
C LEU A 53 -9.25 -23.77 3.17
N PHE A 54 -8.61 -22.73 3.70
CA PHE A 54 -7.16 -22.75 3.91
C PHE A 54 -6.73 -23.89 4.84
N TYR A 55 -7.48 -24.12 5.92
CA TYR A 55 -7.22 -25.27 6.80
C TYR A 55 -7.32 -26.61 6.07
N THR A 56 -8.33 -26.79 5.20
CA THR A 56 -8.52 -27.99 4.38
C THR A 56 -7.38 -28.18 3.38
N LEU A 57 -6.85 -27.09 2.82
CA LEU A 57 -5.67 -27.10 1.95
C LEU A 57 -4.34 -27.28 2.70
N GLY A 58 -4.40 -27.57 4.00
CA GLY A 58 -3.22 -27.85 4.80
C GLY A 58 -2.51 -26.63 5.38
N ILE A 59 -3.08 -25.42 5.25
CA ILE A 59 -2.51 -24.19 5.83
C ILE A 59 -2.71 -24.19 7.35
N ARG A 60 -1.67 -23.84 8.07
CA ARG A 60 -1.61 -23.80 9.53
C ARG A 60 -1.09 -22.44 10.02
N LYS A 61 -1.16 -22.22 11.35
CA LYS A 61 -0.58 -21.03 11.99
C LYS A 61 0.90 -20.88 11.61
N GLY A 62 1.27 -19.68 11.13
CA GLY A 62 2.63 -19.33 10.69
C GLY A 62 2.94 -19.61 9.22
N ASP A 63 2.09 -20.39 8.50
CA ASP A 63 2.24 -20.55 7.06
C ASP A 63 1.94 -19.25 6.33
N LYS A 64 2.61 -19.01 5.20
CA LYS A 64 2.46 -17.82 4.38
C LYS A 64 1.67 -18.14 3.13
N VAL A 65 0.65 -17.33 2.87
CA VAL A 65 -0.20 -17.43 1.67
C VAL A 65 -0.09 -16.12 0.90
N ALA A 66 0.34 -16.22 -0.35
CA ALA A 66 0.43 -15.07 -1.25
C ALA A 66 -0.94 -14.73 -1.85
N LEU A 67 -1.24 -13.44 -1.95
CA LEU A 67 -2.41 -12.93 -2.65
C LEU A 67 -1.96 -12.02 -3.80
N HIS A 68 -2.27 -12.41 -5.04
CA HIS A 68 -2.04 -11.56 -6.21
C HIS A 68 -3.38 -11.32 -6.92
N LEU A 69 -4.09 -10.30 -6.45
CA LEU A 69 -5.45 -9.96 -6.84
C LEU A 69 -5.60 -8.45 -7.05
N ASP A 70 -6.44 -8.06 -7.99
CA ASP A 70 -7.04 -6.71 -8.00
C ASP A 70 -8.01 -6.56 -6.81
N ASN A 71 -8.54 -5.36 -6.59
CA ASN A 71 -9.55 -5.14 -5.55
C ASN A 71 -10.79 -5.99 -5.81
N CYS A 72 -11.07 -6.92 -4.91
CA CYS A 72 -12.21 -7.83 -4.99
C CYS A 72 -12.62 -8.30 -3.57
N PRO A 73 -13.81 -8.87 -3.40
CA PRO A 73 -14.24 -9.41 -2.11
C PRO A 73 -13.32 -10.52 -1.60
N GLU A 74 -12.80 -11.35 -2.50
CA GLU A 74 -11.92 -12.48 -2.18
C GLU A 74 -10.63 -12.04 -1.49
N PHE A 75 -10.11 -10.85 -1.82
CA PHE A 75 -8.97 -10.28 -1.11
C PHE A 75 -9.28 -10.10 0.38
N ILE A 76 -10.45 -9.53 0.70
CA ILE A 76 -10.90 -9.28 2.08
C ILE A 76 -11.16 -10.61 2.80
N PHE A 77 -11.80 -11.58 2.13
CA PHE A 77 -12.04 -12.90 2.70
C PHE A 77 -10.74 -13.63 3.03
N CYS A 78 -9.76 -13.59 2.12
CA CYS A 78 -8.46 -14.21 2.32
C CYS A 78 -7.67 -13.54 3.43
N TRP A 79 -7.59 -12.21 3.43
CA TRP A 79 -6.87 -11.45 4.46
C TRP A 79 -7.32 -11.84 5.86
N PHE A 80 -8.61 -11.74 6.14
CA PHE A 80 -9.13 -12.05 7.46
C PHE A 80 -9.30 -13.54 7.72
N GLY A 81 -9.53 -14.35 6.68
CA GLY A 81 -9.57 -15.81 6.81
C GLY A 81 -8.22 -16.39 7.26
N LEU A 82 -7.12 -15.93 6.69
CA LEU A 82 -5.76 -16.27 7.11
C LEU A 82 -5.49 -15.82 8.55
N ALA A 83 -5.84 -14.56 8.85
CA ALA A 83 -5.67 -14.03 10.20
C ALA A 83 -6.45 -14.83 11.26
N LYS A 84 -7.65 -15.36 10.94
CA LYS A 84 -8.44 -16.18 11.87
C LYS A 84 -7.76 -17.48 12.25
N ILE A 85 -6.99 -18.08 11.37
CA ILE A 85 -6.24 -19.33 11.65
C ILE A 85 -4.77 -19.08 12.01
N GLY A 86 -4.35 -17.82 12.11
CA GLY A 86 -2.98 -17.44 12.44
C GLY A 86 -1.98 -17.67 11.30
N ALA A 87 -2.47 -17.85 10.08
CA ALA A 87 -1.64 -17.86 8.88
C ALA A 87 -1.35 -16.41 8.44
N ILE A 88 -0.29 -16.24 7.66
CA ILE A 88 0.29 -14.94 7.32
C ILE A 88 -0.05 -14.61 5.88
N MET A 89 -0.70 -13.48 5.66
CA MET A 89 -0.95 -12.94 4.33
C MET A 89 0.33 -12.33 3.74
N VAL A 90 0.58 -12.57 2.44
CA VAL A 90 1.64 -11.90 1.67
C VAL A 90 1.00 -11.27 0.44
N PRO A 91 0.57 -10.01 0.51
CA PRO A 91 -0.01 -9.34 -0.65
C PRO A 91 1.06 -9.02 -1.68
N ILE A 92 0.75 -9.28 -2.94
CA ILE A 92 1.60 -8.97 -4.10
C ILE A 92 0.90 -7.89 -4.91
N ASN A 93 1.62 -6.82 -5.24
CA ASN A 93 1.09 -5.77 -6.10
C ASN A 93 0.69 -6.34 -7.46
N ALA A 94 -0.59 -6.20 -7.83
CA ALA A 94 -1.17 -6.74 -9.06
C ALA A 94 -0.54 -6.18 -10.37
N ARG A 95 0.35 -5.20 -10.26
CA ARG A 95 1.06 -4.59 -11.38
C ARG A 95 2.48 -5.11 -11.57
N LEU A 96 2.96 -6.00 -10.67
CA LEU A 96 4.30 -6.57 -10.76
C LEU A 96 4.38 -7.62 -11.86
N LEU A 97 5.56 -7.74 -12.45
CA LEU A 97 5.86 -8.75 -13.46
C LEU A 97 6.43 -10.02 -12.81
N ARG A 98 6.76 -11.00 -13.66
CA ARG A 98 7.23 -12.34 -13.27
C ARG A 98 8.40 -12.30 -12.29
N GLU A 99 9.48 -11.61 -12.63
CA GLU A 99 10.71 -11.58 -11.81
C GLU A 99 10.48 -11.03 -10.41
N GLU A 100 9.69 -9.97 -10.31
CA GLU A 100 9.37 -9.33 -9.04
C GLU A 100 8.45 -10.22 -8.19
N SER A 101 7.46 -10.85 -8.83
CA SER A 101 6.51 -11.76 -8.18
C SER A 101 7.21 -13.05 -7.71
N ALA A 102 8.08 -13.63 -8.55
CA ALA A 102 8.90 -14.78 -8.19
C ALA A 102 9.80 -14.48 -6.99
N TRP A 103 10.44 -13.31 -7.00
CA TRP A 103 11.30 -12.88 -5.89
C TRP A 103 10.52 -12.77 -4.56
N ILE A 104 9.30 -12.20 -4.59
CA ILE A 104 8.45 -12.11 -3.39
C ILE A 104 8.06 -13.50 -2.90
N LEU A 105 7.65 -14.42 -3.79
CA LEU A 105 7.30 -15.80 -3.42
C LEU A 105 8.48 -16.53 -2.76
N GLN A 106 9.68 -16.42 -3.33
CA GLN A 106 10.90 -17.03 -2.79
C GLN A 106 11.23 -16.48 -1.39
N ASN A 107 11.23 -15.15 -1.24
CA ASN A 107 11.68 -14.50 -0.02
C ASN A 107 10.63 -14.48 1.08
N SER A 108 9.34 -14.55 0.75
CA SER A 108 8.27 -14.73 1.74
C SER A 108 8.14 -16.17 2.21
N GLN A 109 8.63 -17.14 1.44
CA GLN A 109 8.41 -18.57 1.66
C GLN A 109 6.91 -18.92 1.60
N ALA A 110 6.13 -18.25 0.75
CA ALA A 110 4.72 -18.56 0.58
C ALA A 110 4.53 -19.96 0.00
N CYS A 111 3.65 -20.75 0.61
CA CYS A 111 3.39 -22.14 0.22
C CYS A 111 2.09 -22.31 -0.58
N LEU A 112 1.22 -21.30 -0.60
CA LEU A 112 -0.01 -21.25 -1.37
C LEU A 112 -0.16 -19.85 -1.97
N LEU A 113 -0.76 -19.79 -3.18
CA LEU A 113 -1.11 -18.56 -3.86
C LEU A 113 -2.62 -18.52 -4.12
N VAL A 114 -3.26 -17.38 -3.84
CA VAL A 114 -4.59 -17.05 -4.35
C VAL A 114 -4.44 -15.98 -5.41
N THR A 115 -4.97 -16.23 -6.61
CA THR A 115 -4.85 -15.32 -7.74
C THR A 115 -6.04 -15.44 -8.68
N SER A 116 -6.08 -14.63 -9.74
CA SER A 116 -7.08 -14.73 -10.81
C SER A 116 -6.48 -15.37 -12.07
N ALA A 117 -7.36 -15.80 -12.98
CA ALA A 117 -6.96 -16.46 -14.23
C ALA A 117 -6.01 -15.60 -15.08
N GLN A 118 -6.17 -14.27 -15.04
CA GLN A 118 -5.31 -13.35 -15.80
C GLN A 118 -3.83 -13.43 -15.41
N PHE A 119 -3.51 -13.74 -14.14
CA PHE A 119 -2.13 -13.85 -13.64
C PHE A 119 -1.61 -15.29 -13.63
N TYR A 120 -2.50 -16.27 -13.78
CA TYR A 120 -2.15 -17.69 -13.66
C TYR A 120 -1.03 -18.15 -14.60
N PRO A 121 -0.99 -17.76 -15.90
CA PRO A 121 0.10 -18.18 -16.80
C PRO A 121 1.49 -17.79 -16.31
N MET A 122 1.62 -16.62 -15.71
CA MET A 122 2.86 -16.15 -15.09
C MET A 122 3.30 -17.08 -13.94
N TYR A 123 2.36 -17.50 -13.12
CA TYR A 123 2.65 -18.37 -11.97
C TYR A 123 2.93 -19.81 -12.35
N GLN A 124 2.38 -20.31 -13.46
CA GLN A 124 2.77 -21.59 -14.04
C GLN A 124 4.26 -21.59 -14.43
N GLN A 125 4.74 -20.52 -15.06
CA GLN A 125 6.15 -20.38 -15.40
C GLN A 125 7.03 -20.29 -14.13
N ILE A 126 6.61 -19.50 -13.14
CA ILE A 126 7.35 -19.40 -11.87
C ILE A 126 7.47 -20.75 -11.18
N GLN A 127 6.42 -21.58 -11.15
CA GLN A 127 6.49 -22.91 -10.55
C GLN A 127 7.45 -23.86 -11.30
N GLN A 128 7.58 -23.71 -12.61
CA GLN A 128 8.43 -24.56 -13.45
C GLN A 128 9.91 -24.15 -13.40
N GLU A 129 10.18 -22.85 -13.35
CA GLU A 129 11.51 -22.29 -13.58
C GLU A 129 12.19 -21.78 -12.31
N ASP A 130 11.42 -21.48 -11.27
CA ASP A 130 11.92 -20.85 -10.06
C ASP A 130 11.83 -21.74 -8.83
N ALA A 131 12.84 -21.66 -7.96
CA ALA A 131 12.86 -22.36 -6.68
C ALA A 131 11.92 -21.69 -5.67
N THR A 132 10.64 -22.00 -5.70
CA THR A 132 9.64 -21.52 -4.73
C THR A 132 9.15 -22.65 -3.82
N GLN A 133 8.53 -22.29 -2.69
CA GLN A 133 7.84 -23.24 -1.81
C GLN A 133 6.36 -23.43 -2.17
N LEU A 134 5.93 -22.85 -3.31
CA LEU A 134 4.54 -22.83 -3.75
C LEU A 134 4.07 -24.25 -4.10
N ARG A 135 3.11 -24.77 -3.34
CA ARG A 135 2.55 -26.13 -3.49
C ARG A 135 1.19 -26.12 -4.15
N HIS A 136 0.43 -25.02 -4.04
CA HIS A 136 -0.94 -24.94 -4.50
C HIS A 136 -1.32 -23.54 -4.96
N ILE A 137 -2.13 -23.47 -6.02
CA ILE A 137 -2.69 -22.21 -6.56
C ILE A 137 -4.21 -22.28 -6.52
N CYS A 138 -4.86 -21.30 -5.92
CA CYS A 138 -6.31 -21.12 -5.95
C CYS A 138 -6.68 -19.98 -6.90
N LEU A 139 -7.55 -20.24 -7.88
CA LEU A 139 -8.06 -19.26 -8.83
C LEU A 139 -9.45 -18.77 -8.40
N THR A 140 -9.65 -17.45 -8.31
CA THR A 140 -10.88 -16.86 -7.77
C THR A 140 -12.02 -16.79 -8.78
N ASP A 141 -11.72 -16.70 -10.06
CA ASP A 141 -12.64 -16.32 -11.15
C ASP A 141 -12.92 -17.43 -12.16
N VAL A 142 -12.52 -18.66 -11.86
CA VAL A 142 -12.76 -19.83 -12.73
C VAL A 142 -13.40 -20.99 -11.98
N ALA A 143 -14.24 -21.73 -12.71
CA ALA A 143 -14.74 -23.02 -12.27
C ALA A 143 -13.84 -24.11 -12.89
N LEU A 144 -12.98 -24.71 -12.10
CA LEU A 144 -12.09 -25.81 -12.52
C LEU A 144 -12.36 -27.04 -11.67
N PRO A 145 -12.34 -28.28 -12.25
CA PRO A 145 -12.17 -29.46 -11.43
C PRO A 145 -10.85 -29.33 -10.65
N ALA A 146 -10.81 -29.85 -9.43
CA ALA A 146 -9.57 -29.88 -8.67
C ALA A 146 -8.56 -30.76 -9.42
N ASP A 147 -7.44 -30.16 -9.80
CA ASP A 147 -6.29 -30.84 -10.41
C ASP A 147 -5.09 -30.73 -9.45
N ASP A 148 -4.08 -31.56 -9.62
CA ASP A 148 -2.90 -31.58 -8.77
C ASP A 148 -2.25 -30.18 -8.73
N GLY A 149 -2.40 -29.51 -7.59
CA GLY A 149 -1.82 -28.18 -7.33
C GLY A 149 -2.62 -26.97 -7.76
N VAL A 150 -3.76 -27.08 -8.44
CA VAL A 150 -4.61 -25.96 -8.86
C VAL A 150 -6.08 -26.23 -8.56
N SER A 151 -6.79 -25.23 -8.03
CA SER A 151 -8.22 -25.38 -7.73
C SER A 151 -9.00 -24.07 -7.84
N SER A 152 -10.33 -24.20 -7.98
CA SER A 152 -11.24 -23.06 -7.89
C SER A 152 -11.44 -22.63 -6.43
N PHE A 153 -10.99 -21.44 -6.10
CA PHE A 153 -11.21 -20.84 -4.78
C PHE A 153 -12.69 -20.78 -4.41
N THR A 154 -13.51 -20.25 -5.30
CA THR A 154 -14.95 -20.06 -5.07
C THR A 154 -15.69 -21.37 -4.85
N GLN A 155 -15.40 -22.40 -5.66
CA GLN A 155 -16.05 -23.70 -5.52
C GLN A 155 -15.68 -24.38 -4.18
N LEU A 156 -14.39 -24.42 -3.84
CA LEU A 156 -13.93 -25.05 -2.60
C LEU A 156 -14.37 -24.28 -1.37
N LYS A 157 -14.37 -22.93 -1.40
CA LYS A 157 -14.85 -22.08 -0.32
C LYS A 157 -16.35 -22.33 -0.04
N ASN A 158 -17.16 -22.40 -1.08
CA ASN A 158 -18.61 -22.59 -0.92
C ASN A 158 -19.00 -23.95 -0.34
N GLN A 159 -18.11 -24.92 -0.39
CA GLN A 159 -18.29 -26.23 0.28
C GLN A 159 -17.97 -26.19 1.78
N GLN A 160 -17.37 -25.11 2.27
CA GLN A 160 -16.95 -25.00 3.66
C GLN A 160 -18.10 -24.49 4.56
N PRO A 161 -18.14 -24.92 5.82
CA PRO A 161 -19.11 -24.39 6.78
C PRO A 161 -18.84 -22.91 7.08
N ALA A 162 -19.93 -22.18 7.39
CA ALA A 162 -19.87 -20.76 7.77
C ALA A 162 -19.35 -20.52 9.21
N THR A 163 -19.23 -21.59 10.00
CA THR A 163 -18.63 -21.57 11.34
C THR A 163 -17.17 -22.00 11.27
N LEU A 164 -16.30 -21.36 12.05
CA LEU A 164 -14.87 -21.66 12.06
C LEU A 164 -14.60 -23.05 12.65
N CYS A 165 -13.94 -23.93 11.88
CA CYS A 165 -13.62 -25.31 12.29
C CYS A 165 -12.28 -25.45 13.01
N TYR A 166 -11.32 -24.55 12.71
CA TYR A 166 -9.97 -24.57 13.27
C TYR A 166 -9.62 -23.22 13.88
N ALA A 167 -9.45 -23.18 15.18
CA ALA A 167 -9.19 -21.99 15.96
C ALA A 167 -7.95 -22.16 16.85
N PRO A 168 -6.74 -22.11 16.30
CA PRO A 168 -5.52 -22.24 17.09
C PRO A 168 -5.39 -21.07 18.07
N PRO A 169 -4.62 -21.23 19.17
CA PRO A 169 -4.29 -20.12 20.06
C PRO A 169 -3.62 -18.99 19.27
N LEU A 170 -4.11 -17.77 19.45
CA LEU A 170 -3.55 -16.55 18.82
C LEU A 170 -3.12 -15.55 19.90
N SER A 171 -2.04 -14.85 19.61
CA SER A 171 -1.59 -13.66 20.31
C SER A 171 -1.72 -12.44 19.41
N THR A 172 -1.88 -11.27 19.98
CA THR A 172 -1.80 -10.00 19.24
C THR A 172 -0.41 -9.75 18.66
N ASP A 173 0.63 -10.38 19.21
CA ASP A 173 2.01 -10.28 18.72
C ASP A 173 2.34 -11.26 17.57
N ASP A 174 1.39 -12.18 17.24
CA ASP A 174 1.52 -13.05 16.08
C ASP A 174 1.54 -12.21 14.80
N THR A 175 2.36 -12.63 13.84
CA THR A 175 2.41 -11.99 12.51
C THR A 175 1.13 -12.30 11.75
N ALA A 176 0.46 -11.26 11.27
CA ALA A 176 -0.74 -11.38 10.43
C ALA A 176 -0.42 -11.19 8.95
N GLU A 177 0.60 -10.39 8.65
CA GLU A 177 0.94 -10.00 7.28
C GLU A 177 2.44 -9.74 7.11
N ILE A 178 2.97 -10.01 5.91
CA ILE A 178 4.29 -9.56 5.46
C ILE A 178 4.08 -8.79 4.15
N LEU A 179 4.16 -7.46 4.23
CA LEU A 179 3.96 -6.58 3.08
C LEU A 179 5.31 -6.17 2.49
N PHE A 180 5.56 -6.56 1.23
CA PHE A 180 6.81 -6.23 0.56
C PHE A 180 6.77 -4.83 -0.04
N THR A 181 7.71 -3.98 0.36
CA THR A 181 7.84 -2.61 -0.14
C THR A 181 9.09 -2.46 -1.01
N SER A 182 8.98 -1.66 -2.05
CA SER A 182 10.13 -1.21 -2.83
C SER A 182 10.97 -0.26 -1.95
N GLY A 183 11.90 -0.83 -1.18
CA GLY A 183 12.83 -0.04 -0.36
C GLY A 183 13.80 0.78 -1.20
N THR A 184 14.62 1.59 -0.53
CA THR A 184 15.74 2.36 -1.13
C THR A 184 16.87 1.49 -1.70
N THR A 185 16.75 0.17 -1.57
CA THR A 185 17.68 -0.84 -2.08
C THR A 185 17.06 -1.55 -3.28
N SER A 186 17.88 -2.18 -4.09
CA SER A 186 17.50 -2.87 -5.33
C SER A 186 16.48 -4.02 -5.19
N ARG A 187 16.11 -4.41 -3.97
CA ARG A 187 15.17 -5.51 -3.71
C ARG A 187 14.13 -5.12 -2.65
N PRO A 188 12.84 -5.48 -2.82
CA PRO A 188 11.79 -5.23 -1.84
C PRO A 188 12.09 -5.86 -0.49
N LYS A 189 11.68 -5.22 0.60
CA LYS A 189 11.78 -5.74 1.97
C LYS A 189 10.40 -6.09 2.49
N GLY A 190 10.28 -7.24 3.15
CA GLY A 190 9.02 -7.66 3.77
C GLY A 190 8.83 -7.01 5.14
N VAL A 191 7.89 -6.09 5.24
CA VAL A 191 7.49 -5.44 6.49
C VAL A 191 6.60 -6.38 7.27
N VAL A 192 7.01 -6.77 8.48
CA VAL A 192 6.25 -7.67 9.35
C VAL A 192 5.22 -6.89 10.14
N ILE A 193 3.95 -7.23 9.94
CA ILE A 193 2.77 -6.60 10.54
C ILE A 193 2.05 -7.63 11.44
N THR A 194 1.80 -7.26 12.69
CA THR A 194 1.16 -8.12 13.69
C THR A 194 -0.35 -7.93 13.72
N HIS A 195 -1.07 -8.84 14.40
CA HIS A 195 -2.48 -8.62 14.73
C HIS A 195 -2.67 -7.32 15.53
N TYR A 196 -1.73 -6.99 16.43
CA TYR A 196 -1.77 -5.74 17.19
C TYR A 196 -1.67 -4.52 16.27
N ASN A 197 -0.72 -4.53 15.32
CA ASN A 197 -0.55 -3.44 14.36
C ASN A 197 -1.86 -3.15 13.61
N LEU A 198 -2.52 -4.18 13.08
CA LEU A 198 -3.76 -4.01 12.31
C LEU A 198 -4.92 -3.52 13.20
N ARG A 199 -5.05 -4.05 14.41
CA ARG A 199 -6.05 -3.58 15.37
C ARG A 199 -5.82 -2.12 15.77
N PHE A 200 -4.57 -1.78 16.10
CA PHE A 200 -4.16 -0.41 16.41
C PHE A 200 -4.45 0.53 15.23
N ALA A 201 -4.07 0.11 14.01
CA ALA A 201 -4.33 0.89 12.80
C ALA A 201 -5.81 1.24 12.63
N GLY A 202 -6.70 0.29 12.87
CA GLY A 202 -8.14 0.53 12.80
C GLY A 202 -8.63 1.61 13.75
N TYR A 203 -8.24 1.52 15.02
CA TYR A 203 -8.62 2.54 16.01
C TYR A 203 -7.97 3.90 15.74
N TYR A 204 -6.68 3.91 15.41
CA TYR A 204 -5.95 5.15 15.14
C TYR A 204 -6.51 5.88 13.92
N SER A 205 -6.69 5.18 12.80
CA SER A 205 -7.19 5.80 11.57
C SER A 205 -8.66 6.21 11.69
N ALA A 206 -9.49 5.45 12.42
CA ALA A 206 -10.85 5.88 12.74
C ALA A 206 -10.87 7.16 13.58
N TRP A 207 -9.97 7.27 14.58
CA TRP A 207 -9.79 8.49 15.36
C TRP A 207 -9.29 9.65 14.48
N GLN A 208 -8.32 9.43 13.60
CA GLN A 208 -7.76 10.47 12.72
C GLN A 208 -8.84 11.04 11.79
N CYS A 209 -9.70 10.19 11.23
CA CYS A 209 -10.79 10.60 10.34
C CYS A 209 -12.07 11.01 11.10
N ALA A 210 -12.10 10.87 12.43
CA ALA A 210 -13.31 11.00 13.25
C ALA A 210 -14.48 10.16 12.68
N LEU A 211 -14.18 8.88 12.35
CA LEU A 211 -15.16 7.93 11.81
C LEU A 211 -16.20 7.54 12.85
N ARG A 212 -17.42 7.36 12.37
CA ARG A 212 -18.57 6.88 13.12
C ARG A 212 -19.12 5.64 12.46
N ASP A 213 -19.98 4.93 13.17
CA ASP A 213 -20.61 3.72 12.66
C ASP A 213 -21.58 3.98 11.49
N ASP A 214 -22.16 5.18 11.36
CA ASP A 214 -23.03 5.56 10.25
C ASP A 214 -22.27 6.09 9.01
N ASP A 215 -20.94 6.14 9.06
CA ASP A 215 -20.10 6.56 7.94
C ASP A 215 -19.99 5.49 6.84
N VAL A 216 -19.66 5.96 5.64
CA VAL A 216 -19.34 5.13 4.49
C VAL A 216 -17.98 5.58 3.97
N TYR A 217 -16.97 4.72 4.12
CA TYR A 217 -15.62 4.95 3.61
C TYR A 217 -15.47 4.32 2.23
N LEU A 218 -15.33 5.13 1.19
CA LEU A 218 -15.11 4.67 -0.18
C LEU A 218 -13.64 4.79 -0.56
N THR A 219 -13.06 3.71 -1.05
CA THR A 219 -11.71 3.73 -1.63
C THR A 219 -11.64 3.09 -3.00
N VAL A 220 -10.72 3.58 -3.81
CA VAL A 220 -10.26 3.03 -5.08
C VAL A 220 -8.79 2.60 -5.00
N MET A 221 -8.17 2.78 -3.82
CA MET A 221 -6.78 2.41 -3.59
C MET A 221 -6.61 0.89 -3.59
N PRO A 222 -5.46 0.39 -4.05
CA PRO A 222 -5.23 -1.04 -4.13
C PRO A 222 -5.20 -1.71 -2.75
N ALA A 223 -5.95 -2.80 -2.59
CA ALA A 223 -6.04 -3.56 -1.34
C ALA A 223 -4.71 -4.21 -0.90
N PHE A 224 -3.75 -4.36 -1.81
CA PHE A 224 -2.40 -4.83 -1.51
C PHE A 224 -1.48 -3.75 -0.92
N HIS A 225 -1.92 -2.51 -0.79
CA HIS A 225 -1.18 -1.43 -0.11
C HIS A 225 -1.67 -1.21 1.31
N ILE A 226 -0.72 -0.83 2.19
CA ILE A 226 -0.98 -0.53 3.60
C ILE A 226 -2.04 0.55 3.79
N ASP A 227 -2.13 1.50 2.87
CA ASP A 227 -3.08 2.60 2.91
C ASP A 227 -4.53 2.10 2.84
N CYS A 228 -4.91 1.36 1.79
CA CYS A 228 -6.23 0.75 1.69
C CYS A 228 -6.55 -0.16 2.87
N GLN A 229 -5.57 -0.92 3.36
CA GLN A 229 -5.76 -1.85 4.47
C GLN A 229 -5.94 -1.13 5.80
N CYS A 230 -4.97 -0.31 6.19
CA CYS A 230 -4.90 0.26 7.54
C CYS A 230 -5.63 1.59 7.68
N THR A 231 -5.58 2.45 6.64
CA THR A 231 -6.17 3.78 6.72
C THR A 231 -7.65 3.76 6.33
N ALA A 232 -8.05 2.88 5.39
CA ALA A 232 -9.44 2.79 4.95
C ALA A 232 -10.18 1.59 5.56
N ALA A 233 -9.81 0.35 5.22
CA ALA A 233 -10.56 -0.86 5.60
C ALA A 233 -10.60 -1.08 7.12
N MET A 234 -9.42 -1.13 7.77
CA MET A 234 -9.37 -1.34 9.23
C MET A 234 -10.03 -0.20 10.00
N ALA A 235 -9.92 1.05 9.51
CA ALA A 235 -10.61 2.18 10.11
C ALA A 235 -12.14 2.03 10.04
N ALA A 236 -12.66 1.72 8.84
CA ALA A 236 -14.09 1.52 8.64
C ALA A 236 -14.64 0.37 9.49
N PHE A 237 -13.99 -0.81 9.47
CA PHE A 237 -14.43 -1.96 10.28
C PHE A 237 -14.32 -1.70 11.78
N SER A 238 -13.26 -1.04 12.26
CA SER A 238 -13.10 -0.74 13.69
C SER A 238 -14.13 0.27 14.21
N ALA A 239 -14.63 1.15 13.35
CA ALA A 239 -15.71 2.08 13.67
C ALA A 239 -17.10 1.46 13.50
N GLY A 240 -17.23 0.24 12.97
CA GLY A 240 -18.51 -0.36 12.61
C GLY A 240 -19.17 0.31 11.39
N ALA A 241 -18.40 1.04 10.58
CA ALA A 241 -18.84 1.74 9.39
C ALA A 241 -18.97 0.82 8.16
N THR A 242 -19.47 1.33 7.04
CA THR A 242 -19.49 0.61 5.77
C THR A 242 -18.21 0.91 4.98
N PHE A 243 -17.51 -0.13 4.56
CA PHE A 243 -16.36 -0.05 3.67
C PHE A 243 -16.79 -0.32 2.22
N VAL A 244 -16.46 0.61 1.30
CA VAL A 244 -16.74 0.47 -0.14
C VAL A 244 -15.42 0.37 -0.87
N LEU A 245 -15.17 -0.80 -1.46
CA LEU A 245 -13.98 -1.11 -2.24
C LEU A 245 -14.33 -1.15 -3.73
N VAL A 246 -13.80 -0.21 -4.49
CA VAL A 246 -13.95 -0.17 -5.95
C VAL A 246 -12.75 -0.85 -6.60
N GLU A 247 -13.00 -1.68 -7.61
CA GLU A 247 -11.94 -2.47 -8.25
C GLU A 247 -10.84 -1.61 -8.84
N LYS A 248 -11.18 -0.56 -9.59
CA LYS A 248 -10.21 0.31 -10.27
C LYS A 248 -10.67 1.75 -10.30
N TYR A 249 -9.72 2.66 -10.15
CA TYR A 249 -9.96 4.09 -10.28
C TYR A 249 -10.38 4.46 -11.70
N SER A 250 -11.42 5.30 -11.80
CA SER A 250 -11.84 5.96 -13.03
C SER A 250 -12.28 7.39 -12.72
N ALA A 251 -11.57 8.39 -13.26
CA ALA A 251 -11.92 9.79 -13.05
C ALA A 251 -13.34 10.13 -13.50
N ARG A 252 -13.86 9.43 -14.52
CA ARG A 252 -15.23 9.62 -15.04
C ARG A 252 -16.29 9.03 -14.12
N ALA A 253 -16.00 7.90 -13.45
CA ALA A 253 -16.95 7.18 -12.62
C ALA A 253 -16.93 7.64 -11.15
N PHE A 254 -15.81 8.18 -10.66
CA PHE A 254 -15.54 8.41 -9.25
C PHE A 254 -16.65 9.17 -8.51
N TRP A 255 -17.06 10.34 -9.01
CA TRP A 255 -18.12 11.13 -8.35
C TRP A 255 -19.48 10.44 -8.40
N GLY A 256 -19.77 9.72 -9.48
CA GLY A 256 -20.98 8.87 -9.55
C GLY A 256 -20.96 7.75 -8.49
N GLN A 257 -19.82 7.16 -8.23
CA GLN A 257 -19.65 6.14 -7.18
C GLN A 257 -19.77 6.76 -5.77
N VAL A 258 -19.15 7.91 -5.53
CA VAL A 258 -19.30 8.68 -4.28
C VAL A 258 -20.77 8.96 -3.97
N GLN A 259 -21.53 9.41 -4.96
CA GLN A 259 -22.97 9.70 -4.83
C GLN A 259 -23.79 8.42 -4.65
N LYS A 260 -23.56 7.39 -5.47
CA LYS A 260 -24.25 6.08 -5.47
C LYS A 260 -24.18 5.42 -4.09
N TYR A 261 -23.00 5.42 -3.48
CA TYR A 261 -22.78 4.80 -2.19
C TYR A 261 -22.95 5.76 -1.01
N ARG A 262 -23.27 7.03 -1.28
CA ARG A 262 -23.43 8.08 -0.25
C ARG A 262 -22.19 8.17 0.64
N ALA A 263 -21.02 8.07 0.04
CA ALA A 263 -19.76 8.10 0.76
C ALA A 263 -19.62 9.39 1.58
N THR A 264 -19.12 9.25 2.81
CA THR A 264 -18.89 10.35 3.76
C THR A 264 -17.42 10.67 3.92
N ILE A 265 -16.56 9.68 3.63
CA ILE A 265 -15.11 9.80 3.58
C ILE A 265 -14.60 9.06 2.36
N THR A 266 -13.57 9.62 1.76
CA THR A 266 -12.78 8.97 0.71
C THR A 266 -11.33 9.42 0.82
N GLU A 267 -10.48 8.91 -0.05
CA GLU A 267 -9.07 9.27 -0.12
C GLU A 267 -8.66 9.61 -1.55
N CYS A 268 -7.68 10.50 -1.68
CA CYS A 268 -7.15 10.92 -2.97
C CYS A 268 -5.64 11.11 -2.91
N ILE A 269 -5.00 10.81 -4.03
CA ILE A 269 -3.61 11.19 -4.31
C ILE A 269 -3.58 12.29 -5.37
N PRO A 270 -2.48 13.04 -5.55
CA PRO A 270 -2.39 14.14 -6.52
C PRO A 270 -2.85 13.79 -7.94
N MET A 271 -2.49 12.60 -8.44
CA MET A 271 -2.93 12.13 -9.74
C MET A 271 -4.47 12.07 -9.86
N MET A 272 -5.15 11.60 -8.81
CA MET A 272 -6.61 11.56 -8.78
C MET A 272 -7.19 12.97 -8.79
N ILE A 273 -6.69 13.87 -7.94
CA ILE A 273 -7.11 15.28 -7.89
C ILE A 273 -6.99 15.92 -9.27
N ARG A 274 -5.83 15.80 -9.92
CA ARG A 274 -5.58 16.39 -11.24
C ARG A 274 -6.49 15.81 -12.32
N THR A 275 -6.70 14.49 -12.33
CA THR A 275 -7.57 13.85 -13.32
C THR A 275 -9.06 14.11 -13.08
N LEU A 276 -9.48 14.31 -11.84
CA LEU A 276 -10.83 14.75 -11.51
C LEU A 276 -11.07 16.19 -11.94
N MET A 277 -10.08 17.08 -11.76
CA MET A 277 -10.17 18.49 -12.16
C MET A 277 -10.30 18.69 -13.68
N VAL A 278 -9.73 17.81 -14.51
CA VAL A 278 -9.90 17.91 -15.97
C VAL A 278 -11.23 17.33 -16.48
N GLN A 279 -12.03 16.69 -15.63
CA GLN A 279 -13.39 16.30 -16.02
C GLN A 279 -14.28 17.54 -16.21
N PRO A 280 -15.22 17.53 -17.17
CA PRO A 280 -16.13 18.64 -17.38
C PRO A 280 -16.86 19.02 -16.06
N PRO A 281 -16.99 20.31 -15.74
CA PRO A 281 -17.78 20.75 -14.59
C PRO A 281 -19.24 20.28 -14.71
N SER A 282 -19.83 19.89 -13.59
CA SER A 282 -21.21 19.42 -13.50
C SER A 282 -21.96 20.14 -12.39
N ALA A 283 -23.26 20.39 -12.59
CA ALA A 283 -24.15 20.90 -11.53
C ALA A 283 -24.20 19.95 -10.32
N ASN A 284 -23.77 18.69 -10.50
CA ASN A 284 -23.77 17.66 -9.47
C ASN A 284 -22.42 17.56 -8.72
N ASP A 285 -21.40 18.35 -9.07
CA ASP A 285 -20.06 18.27 -8.47
C ASP A 285 -20.07 18.41 -6.92
N ARG A 286 -21.08 19.09 -6.36
CA ARG A 286 -21.26 19.25 -4.91
C ARG A 286 -22.41 18.44 -4.32
N GLN A 287 -23.07 17.57 -5.12
CA GLN A 287 -24.21 16.78 -4.66
C GLN A 287 -23.74 15.45 -4.04
N HIS A 288 -23.00 15.51 -2.96
CA HIS A 288 -22.49 14.35 -2.22
C HIS A 288 -22.52 14.59 -0.71
N ARG A 289 -22.13 13.57 0.06
CA ARG A 289 -22.08 13.60 1.54
C ARG A 289 -20.65 13.59 2.10
N LEU A 290 -19.63 13.71 1.24
CA LEU A 290 -18.24 13.75 1.70
C LEU A 290 -18.03 14.94 2.66
N ARG A 291 -17.52 14.65 3.83
CA ARG A 291 -17.11 15.64 4.83
C ARG A 291 -15.60 15.85 4.83
N GLU A 292 -14.84 14.80 4.54
CA GLU A 292 -13.38 14.83 4.48
C GLU A 292 -12.88 13.94 3.31
N VAL A 293 -11.77 14.36 2.73
CA VAL A 293 -10.99 13.57 1.77
C VAL A 293 -9.59 13.39 2.34
N MET A 294 -9.24 12.16 2.71
CA MET A 294 -7.88 11.83 3.12
C MET A 294 -6.94 12.11 1.96
N PHE A 295 -5.82 12.73 2.25
CA PHE A 295 -4.90 13.17 1.21
C PHE A 295 -3.46 12.86 1.57
N TYR A 296 -2.76 12.26 0.62
CA TYR A 296 -1.37 11.87 0.76
C TYR A 296 -0.53 12.54 -0.32
N LEU A 297 0.73 12.85 0.01
CA LEU A 297 1.70 13.44 -0.89
C LEU A 297 1.53 14.97 -1.08
N ASN A 298 2.34 15.53 -1.99
CA ASN A 298 2.40 16.98 -2.18
C ASN A 298 1.46 17.47 -3.28
N LEU A 299 0.78 18.56 -3.00
CA LEU A 299 -0.07 19.29 -3.94
C LEU A 299 0.20 20.79 -3.76
N SER A 300 0.17 21.57 -4.82
CA SER A 300 0.26 23.04 -4.69
C SER A 300 -0.99 23.60 -3.99
N GLU A 301 -0.84 24.72 -3.31
CA GLU A 301 -1.97 25.37 -2.65
C GLU A 301 -3.06 25.72 -3.65
N GLN A 302 -2.68 26.22 -4.82
CA GLN A 302 -3.63 26.54 -5.88
C GLN A 302 -4.43 25.32 -6.36
N GLU A 303 -3.79 24.16 -6.56
CA GLU A 303 -4.49 22.92 -6.94
C GLU A 303 -5.43 22.45 -5.84
N LYS A 304 -4.98 22.52 -4.57
CA LYS A 304 -5.80 22.19 -3.38
C LYS A 304 -7.04 23.07 -3.32
N ASP A 305 -6.86 24.39 -3.41
CA ASP A 305 -7.96 25.36 -3.28
C ASP A 305 -8.96 25.18 -4.42
N ALA A 306 -8.50 25.06 -5.66
CA ALA A 306 -9.36 24.83 -6.81
C ALA A 306 -10.20 23.54 -6.67
N PHE A 307 -9.59 22.45 -6.19
CA PHE A 307 -10.29 21.19 -5.95
C PHE A 307 -11.32 21.30 -4.83
N CYS A 308 -10.92 21.88 -3.69
CA CYS A 308 -11.80 22.06 -2.54
C CYS A 308 -13.00 22.98 -2.89
N GLU A 309 -12.75 24.06 -3.63
CA GLU A 309 -13.80 24.98 -4.07
C GLU A 309 -14.76 24.30 -5.05
N ARG A 310 -14.24 23.60 -6.07
CA ARG A 310 -15.09 22.95 -7.08
C ARG A 310 -16.01 21.93 -6.45
N PHE A 311 -15.48 21.04 -5.65
CA PHE A 311 -16.24 19.91 -5.12
C PHE A 311 -16.84 20.15 -3.73
N GLY A 312 -16.53 21.25 -3.07
CA GLY A 312 -17.06 21.56 -1.73
C GLY A 312 -16.56 20.59 -0.64
N VAL A 313 -15.32 20.10 -0.76
CA VAL A 313 -14.70 19.16 0.15
C VAL A 313 -13.53 19.78 0.91
N ARG A 314 -13.05 19.10 1.96
CA ARG A 314 -11.84 19.46 2.69
C ARG A 314 -10.83 18.33 2.58
N LEU A 315 -9.56 18.67 2.34
CA LEU A 315 -8.47 17.71 2.38
C LEU A 315 -7.98 17.52 3.82
N LEU A 316 -7.79 16.29 4.22
CA LEU A 316 -7.23 15.88 5.49
C LEU A 316 -5.86 15.25 5.23
N THR A 317 -4.81 16.04 5.42
CA THR A 317 -3.44 15.62 5.13
C THR A 317 -3.00 14.53 6.09
N SER A 318 -2.29 13.53 5.56
CA SER A 318 -1.71 12.43 6.33
C SER A 318 -0.37 12.02 5.74
N TYR A 319 0.60 11.74 6.59
CA TYR A 319 1.94 11.27 6.24
C TYR A 319 2.26 9.98 6.99
N GLY A 320 2.73 9.01 6.25
CA GLY A 320 3.18 7.72 6.77
C GLY A 320 3.87 6.91 5.69
N MET A 321 4.32 5.74 6.07
CA MET A 321 4.94 4.75 5.21
C MET A 321 4.51 3.35 5.69
N THR A 322 4.84 2.30 4.95
CA THR A 322 4.43 0.94 5.36
C THR A 322 4.94 0.59 6.74
N GLU A 323 6.15 1.01 7.09
CA GLU A 323 6.77 0.76 8.39
C GLU A 323 6.09 1.50 9.54
N THR A 324 5.36 2.57 9.27
CA THR A 324 4.58 3.29 10.29
C THR A 324 3.16 2.75 10.46
N ILE A 325 2.71 1.84 9.57
CA ILE A 325 1.38 1.20 9.59
C ILE A 325 0.24 2.17 9.29
N VAL A 326 0.28 3.37 9.85
CA VAL A 326 -0.75 4.43 9.74
C VAL A 326 -0.13 5.77 9.33
N GLY A 327 -0.97 6.74 9.04
CA GLY A 327 -0.56 8.13 8.86
C GLY A 327 -0.26 8.80 10.21
N ILE A 328 0.99 8.66 10.66
CA ILE A 328 1.44 9.06 12.00
C ILE A 328 1.57 10.55 12.23
N ILE A 329 1.79 11.31 11.16
CA ILE A 329 1.74 12.77 11.16
C ILE A 329 0.57 13.16 10.25
N GLY A 330 -0.33 14.00 10.74
CA GLY A 330 -1.49 14.36 9.94
C GLY A 330 -2.38 15.39 10.59
N ASP A 331 -3.39 15.77 9.84
CA ASP A 331 -4.49 16.61 10.31
C ASP A 331 -5.62 15.75 10.87
N ARG A 332 -6.54 16.41 11.61
CA ARG A 332 -7.80 15.85 12.07
C ARG A 332 -8.95 16.78 11.76
N PRO A 333 -10.18 16.26 11.60
CA PRO A 333 -11.37 17.10 11.52
C PRO A 333 -11.50 17.98 12.78
N GLY A 334 -11.67 19.29 12.57
CA GLY A 334 -11.80 20.26 13.65
C GLY A 334 -10.51 20.86 14.18
N ASP A 335 -9.35 20.27 13.90
CA ASP A 335 -8.07 20.84 14.30
C ASP A 335 -7.66 22.02 13.38
N LYS A 336 -6.75 22.87 13.87
CA LYS A 336 -6.07 23.88 13.05
C LYS A 336 -5.25 23.16 11.99
N ARG A 337 -5.47 23.50 10.73
CA ARG A 337 -4.71 22.99 9.59
C ARG A 337 -3.81 24.08 9.03
N ARG A 338 -2.67 23.70 8.53
CA ARG A 338 -1.70 24.62 7.94
C ARG A 338 -1.09 24.02 6.68
N TRP A 339 -1.50 24.50 5.55
CA TRP A 339 -0.92 24.10 4.27
C TRP A 339 0.41 24.84 4.03
N PRO A 340 1.48 24.20 3.48
CA PRO A 340 1.59 22.81 2.99
C PRO A 340 2.12 21.82 4.03
N SER A 341 1.87 22.04 5.32
CA SER A 341 2.24 21.10 6.37
C SER A 341 1.63 19.71 6.13
N ILE A 342 2.38 18.66 6.49
CA ILE A 342 1.88 17.29 6.56
C ILE A 342 1.15 17.01 7.88
N GLY A 343 0.93 18.01 8.72
CA GLY A 343 0.19 17.94 9.98
C GLY A 343 1.09 17.86 11.21
N ARG A 344 0.53 17.31 12.29
CA ARG A 344 1.21 17.10 13.58
C ARG A 344 1.27 15.61 13.90
N ALA A 345 2.21 15.22 14.77
CA ALA A 345 2.28 13.86 15.29
C ALA A 345 0.97 13.48 16.00
N GLY A 346 0.47 12.29 15.67
CA GLY A 346 -0.71 11.73 16.30
C GLY A 346 -0.46 11.21 17.72
N PHE A 347 -1.52 10.86 18.42
CA PHE A 347 -1.36 10.27 19.76
C PHE A 347 -0.56 8.96 19.69
N CYS A 348 0.14 8.61 20.74
CA CYS A 348 1.05 7.46 20.87
C CYS A 348 2.36 7.56 20.07
N TYR A 349 2.67 8.70 19.44
CA TYR A 349 3.91 8.93 18.73
C TYR A 349 4.66 10.16 19.25
N GLU A 350 5.98 10.05 19.27
CA GLU A 350 6.87 11.21 19.32
C GLU A 350 7.45 11.38 17.91
N ALA A 351 7.61 12.62 17.46
CA ALA A 351 8.22 12.94 16.18
C ALA A 351 9.25 14.04 16.35
N GLU A 352 10.40 13.87 15.75
CA GLU A 352 11.53 14.81 15.81
C GLU A 352 12.15 14.98 14.43
N ILE A 353 12.81 16.13 14.24
CA ILE A 353 13.74 16.34 13.13
C ILE A 353 15.15 16.14 13.68
N ARG A 354 15.95 15.28 13.04
CA ARG A 354 17.29 14.94 13.48
C ARG A 354 18.36 15.20 12.42
N ASP A 355 19.57 15.58 12.88
CA ASP A 355 20.75 15.77 12.03
C ASP A 355 21.41 14.43 11.62
N ASP A 356 22.51 14.52 10.85
CA ASP A 356 23.29 13.34 10.43
C ASP A 356 24.03 12.63 11.58
N HIS A 357 24.05 13.22 12.76
CA HIS A 357 24.60 12.64 14.00
C HIS A 357 23.50 12.14 14.95
N ASN A 358 22.27 12.02 14.45
CA ASN A 358 21.10 11.57 15.20
C ASN A 358 20.73 12.48 16.41
N ARG A 359 21.00 13.78 16.32
CA ARG A 359 20.68 14.75 17.36
C ARG A 359 19.44 15.55 16.96
N PRO A 360 18.48 15.79 17.88
CA PRO A 360 17.33 16.62 17.61
C PRO A 360 17.73 18.03 17.15
N LEU A 361 17.05 18.53 16.14
CA LEU A 361 17.22 19.89 15.60
C LEU A 361 16.12 20.82 16.12
N PRO A 362 16.42 22.11 16.32
CA PRO A 362 15.42 23.10 16.69
C PRO A 362 14.43 23.34 15.54
N ALA A 363 13.30 24.02 15.89
CA ALA A 363 12.27 24.39 14.93
C ALA A 363 12.82 25.21 13.76
N GLY A 364 12.37 24.90 12.54
CA GLY A 364 12.79 25.52 11.29
C GLY A 364 14.04 24.94 10.64
N GLU A 365 14.82 24.12 11.35
CA GLU A 365 15.98 23.45 10.75
C GLU A 365 15.60 22.17 10.01
N ILE A 366 16.27 21.94 8.88
CA ILE A 366 16.00 20.80 8.00
C ILE A 366 16.86 19.61 8.40
N GLY A 367 16.22 18.45 8.63
CA GLY A 367 16.85 17.19 8.93
C GLY A 367 15.98 16.00 8.57
N GLU A 368 16.31 14.81 9.08
CA GLU A 368 15.51 13.60 8.91
C GLU A 368 14.29 13.62 9.83
N ILE A 369 13.13 13.27 9.30
CA ILE A 369 11.94 13.00 10.09
C ILE A 369 12.12 11.66 10.79
N CYS A 370 12.22 11.67 12.12
CA CYS A 370 12.31 10.47 12.95
C CYS A 370 11.05 10.32 13.80
N ILE A 371 10.57 9.10 13.92
CA ILE A 371 9.32 8.79 14.62
C ILE A 371 9.59 7.74 15.69
N LYS A 372 9.11 7.98 16.90
CA LYS A 372 9.14 6.98 17.96
C LYS A 372 7.80 6.30 18.11
N GLY A 373 7.83 4.98 18.06
CA GLY A 373 6.68 4.10 18.28
C GLY A 373 7.09 2.83 19.02
N VAL A 374 6.15 1.92 19.15
CA VAL A 374 6.39 0.61 19.77
C VAL A 374 6.41 -0.46 18.69
N PRO A 375 7.57 -1.09 18.41
CA PRO A 375 7.70 -2.12 17.39
C PRO A 375 6.71 -3.27 17.59
N GLY A 376 6.04 -3.70 16.51
CA GLY A 376 5.00 -4.73 16.52
C GLY A 376 3.67 -4.29 17.14
N LYS A 377 3.57 -3.02 17.56
CA LYS A 377 2.33 -2.43 18.11
C LYS A 377 1.88 -1.21 17.34
N THR A 378 2.59 -0.09 17.47
CA THR A 378 2.21 1.16 16.80
C THR A 378 3.00 1.42 15.51
N ILE A 379 4.14 0.75 15.35
CA ILE A 379 4.95 0.70 14.13
C ILE A 379 5.23 -0.76 13.78
N PHE A 380 5.76 -1.02 12.59
CA PHE A 380 6.08 -2.37 12.13
C PHE A 380 6.96 -3.14 13.14
N LYS A 381 6.93 -4.48 13.07
CA LYS A 381 7.73 -5.29 13.99
C LYS A 381 9.20 -5.31 13.59
N GLU A 382 9.46 -5.65 12.36
CA GLU A 382 10.79 -5.83 11.78
C GLU A 382 10.71 -6.04 10.27
N TYR A 383 11.81 -6.04 9.56
CA TYR A 383 11.87 -6.59 8.20
C TYR A 383 12.08 -8.10 8.25
N PHE A 384 11.20 -8.82 7.58
CA PHE A 384 11.17 -10.29 7.54
C PHE A 384 12.52 -10.86 7.10
N LEU A 385 13.11 -11.73 7.92
CA LEU A 385 14.41 -12.38 7.71
C LEU A 385 15.57 -11.40 7.40
N ASN A 386 15.45 -10.12 7.81
CA ASN A 386 16.47 -9.11 7.53
C ASN A 386 16.79 -8.22 8.74
N PRO A 387 17.41 -8.81 9.79
CA PRO A 387 17.73 -8.07 11.01
C PRO A 387 18.72 -6.91 10.77
N LYS A 388 19.62 -7.03 9.79
CA LYS A 388 20.54 -5.95 9.43
C LYS A 388 19.81 -4.73 8.88
N ALA A 389 18.81 -4.94 8.00
CA ALA A 389 18.00 -3.85 7.47
C ALA A 389 17.11 -3.24 8.58
N THR A 390 16.59 -4.07 9.48
CA THR A 390 15.81 -3.60 10.63
C THR A 390 16.65 -2.69 11.53
N ALA A 391 17.81 -3.14 11.97
CA ALA A 391 18.70 -2.37 12.83
C ALA A 391 19.22 -1.06 12.19
N LYS A 392 19.17 -0.97 10.85
CA LYS A 392 19.56 0.26 10.14
C LYS A 392 18.52 1.38 10.27
N VAL A 393 17.24 1.05 10.43
CA VAL A 393 16.14 2.02 10.41
C VAL A 393 15.39 2.10 11.73
N LEU A 394 15.48 1.08 12.58
CA LEU A 394 14.73 0.97 13.83
C LEU A 394 15.72 0.82 15.00
N GLU A 395 15.75 1.82 15.87
CA GLU A 395 16.57 1.81 17.08
C GLU A 395 15.93 0.94 18.17
N ALA A 396 16.76 0.50 19.14
CA ALA A 396 16.30 -0.40 20.20
C ALA A 396 15.25 0.23 21.14
N ASP A 397 15.21 1.56 21.25
CA ASP A 397 14.24 2.31 22.05
C ASP A 397 12.99 2.75 21.26
N GLY A 398 12.85 2.30 20.00
CA GLY A 398 11.68 2.49 19.17
C GLY A 398 11.70 3.69 18.21
N TRP A 399 12.83 4.39 18.06
CA TRP A 399 12.96 5.40 17.02
C TRP A 399 13.11 4.76 15.64
N LEU A 400 12.26 5.20 14.73
CA LEU A 400 12.25 4.83 13.32
C LEU A 400 12.81 5.98 12.48
N HIS A 401 13.88 5.71 11.75
CA HIS A 401 14.43 6.57 10.71
C HIS A 401 13.64 6.40 9.42
N THR A 402 12.88 7.42 9.04
CA THR A 402 11.99 7.34 7.87
C THR A 402 12.76 7.43 6.55
N GLY A 403 13.95 8.00 6.55
CA GLY A 403 14.69 8.36 5.34
C GLY A 403 14.10 9.55 4.59
N ASP A 404 13.09 10.20 5.13
CA ASP A 404 12.45 11.40 4.60
C ASP A 404 12.99 12.63 5.31
N THR A 405 13.20 13.72 4.56
CA THR A 405 13.74 14.98 5.05
C THR A 405 12.62 15.99 5.22
N GLY A 406 12.63 16.72 6.31
CA GLY A 406 11.63 17.72 6.63
C GLY A 406 12.10 18.72 7.68
N TYR A 407 11.21 19.57 8.13
CA TYR A 407 11.40 20.44 9.29
C TYR A 407 10.10 20.52 10.09
N CYS A 408 10.18 20.98 11.33
CA CYS A 408 9.05 21.23 12.20
C CYS A 408 9.02 22.71 12.58
N ASP A 409 7.86 23.35 12.62
CA ASP A 409 7.76 24.73 13.11
C ASP A 409 7.54 24.79 14.64
N GLU A 410 7.57 26.00 15.20
CA GLU A 410 7.38 26.26 16.62
C GLU A 410 6.00 25.82 17.16
N GLU A 411 5.00 25.66 16.29
CA GLU A 411 3.66 25.18 16.65
C GLU A 411 3.53 23.65 16.52
N GLY A 412 4.62 22.93 16.14
CA GLY A 412 4.65 21.48 16.00
C GLY A 412 4.07 20.95 14.70
N PHE A 413 3.92 21.77 13.66
CA PHE A 413 3.58 21.32 12.32
C PHE A 413 4.83 20.86 11.58
N PHE A 414 4.74 19.68 10.96
CA PHE A 414 5.81 19.11 10.15
C PHE A 414 5.63 19.46 8.68
N TYR A 415 6.74 19.67 8.01
CA TYR A 415 6.80 20.00 6.58
C TYR A 415 7.74 19.04 5.88
N PHE A 416 7.24 18.34 4.88
CA PHE A 416 8.03 17.44 4.07
C PHE A 416 8.85 18.24 3.03
N VAL A 417 10.14 17.94 2.91
CA VAL A 417 11.04 18.61 1.94
C VAL A 417 11.38 17.67 0.79
N ASP A 418 11.94 16.48 1.06
CA ASP A 418 12.31 15.49 0.04
C ASP A 418 12.61 14.13 0.69
N ARG A 419 12.85 13.10 -0.10
CA ARG A 419 13.43 11.84 0.36
C ARG A 419 14.94 11.88 0.31
N ARG A 420 15.61 11.37 1.33
CA ARG A 420 17.08 11.18 1.32
C ARG A 420 17.52 10.19 0.25
N CYS A 421 16.68 9.26 -0.11
CA CYS A 421 16.94 8.31 -1.17
C CYS A 421 16.15 8.69 -2.41
N ASN A 422 16.75 8.40 -3.55
CA ASN A 422 16.19 8.68 -4.86
C ASN A 422 14.99 7.77 -5.17
N MET A 423 13.88 8.02 -4.50
CA MET A 423 12.60 7.41 -4.80
C MET A 423 11.80 8.35 -5.69
N ILE A 424 11.28 7.82 -6.77
CA ILE A 424 10.39 8.54 -7.68
C ILE A 424 8.95 8.28 -7.26
N LYS A 425 8.18 9.32 -7.02
CA LYS A 425 6.75 9.23 -6.72
C LYS A 425 5.96 9.31 -8.01
N ARG A 426 5.48 8.18 -8.51
CA ARG A 426 4.72 8.12 -9.76
C ARG A 426 3.32 7.61 -9.54
N ALA A 427 2.32 8.51 -9.60
CA ALA A 427 0.90 8.17 -9.48
C ALA A 427 0.57 7.31 -8.24
N GLY A 428 1.14 7.66 -7.08
CA GLY A 428 0.96 6.96 -5.82
C GLY A 428 1.88 5.76 -5.59
N GLU A 429 2.64 5.34 -6.61
CA GLU A 429 3.64 4.27 -6.48
C GLU A 429 5.02 4.87 -6.18
N ASN A 430 5.72 4.25 -5.26
CA ASN A 430 7.11 4.57 -4.97
C ASN A 430 8.02 3.69 -5.82
N VAL A 431 8.77 4.30 -6.72
CA VAL A 431 9.68 3.60 -7.64
C VAL A 431 11.13 3.88 -7.24
N SER A 432 11.89 2.84 -6.95
CA SER A 432 13.30 2.96 -6.62
C SER A 432 14.15 3.24 -7.84
N CYS A 433 14.87 4.37 -7.88
CA CYS A 433 15.83 4.65 -8.94
C CYS A 433 16.89 3.55 -9.06
N VAL A 434 17.39 3.05 -7.93
CA VAL A 434 18.43 2.01 -7.91
C VAL A 434 17.91 0.67 -8.48
N GLU A 435 16.67 0.32 -8.22
CA GLU A 435 16.05 -0.88 -8.81
C GLU A 435 16.01 -0.77 -10.33
N LEU A 436 15.52 0.37 -10.85
CA LEU A 436 15.47 0.60 -12.30
C LEU A 436 16.85 0.62 -12.94
N GLU A 437 17.81 1.26 -12.30
CA GLU A 437 19.19 1.32 -12.76
C GLU A 437 19.80 -0.07 -12.87
N ASN A 438 19.57 -0.94 -11.88
CA ASN A 438 20.08 -2.31 -11.91
C ASN A 438 19.44 -3.14 -13.04
N ILE A 439 18.15 -2.98 -13.30
CA ILE A 439 17.48 -3.67 -14.41
C ILE A 439 18.00 -3.15 -15.75
N ILE A 440 18.03 -1.83 -15.94
CA ILE A 440 18.45 -1.19 -17.20
C ILE A 440 19.94 -1.46 -17.50
N ALA A 441 20.78 -1.53 -16.47
CA ALA A 441 22.20 -1.85 -16.61
C ALA A 441 22.45 -3.26 -17.18
N THR A 442 21.46 -4.16 -17.14
CA THR A 442 21.59 -5.49 -17.77
C THR A 442 21.46 -5.44 -19.30
N HIS A 443 21.06 -4.31 -19.88
CA HIS A 443 20.98 -4.15 -21.32
C HIS A 443 22.38 -4.16 -21.95
N PRO A 444 22.66 -5.02 -22.96
CA PRO A 444 24.03 -5.27 -23.46
C PRO A 444 24.73 -4.05 -24.07
N LYS A 445 23.96 -3.05 -24.50
CA LYS A 445 24.51 -1.82 -25.13
C LYS A 445 24.78 -0.70 -24.12
N ILE A 446 24.37 -0.86 -22.85
CA ILE A 446 24.47 0.20 -21.84
C ILE A 446 25.71 0.01 -20.98
N GLN A 447 26.56 1.04 -20.95
CA GLN A 447 27.74 1.11 -20.11
C GLN A 447 27.44 1.66 -18.72
N ASP A 448 26.60 2.71 -18.65
CA ASP A 448 26.27 3.39 -17.41
C ASP A 448 24.85 3.96 -17.46
N ILE A 449 24.20 4.08 -16.31
CA ILE A 449 22.80 4.48 -16.20
C ILE A 449 22.56 5.26 -14.92
N VAL A 450 21.72 6.29 -15.00
CA VAL A 450 21.12 6.93 -13.84
C VAL A 450 19.67 7.27 -14.14
N VAL A 451 18.82 7.02 -13.16
CA VAL A 451 17.40 7.33 -13.24
C VAL A 451 17.06 8.44 -12.26
N VAL A 452 16.25 9.39 -12.68
CA VAL A 452 15.73 10.47 -11.83
C VAL A 452 14.24 10.68 -12.03
N GLY A 453 13.58 11.14 -10.98
CA GLY A 453 12.24 11.72 -11.08
C GLY A 453 12.32 13.15 -11.60
N ILE A 454 11.54 13.45 -12.62
CA ILE A 454 11.31 14.82 -13.09
C ILE A 454 9.86 15.20 -12.88
N LYS A 455 9.59 16.48 -12.62
CA LYS A 455 8.24 16.95 -12.32
C LYS A 455 7.26 16.65 -13.47
N ASP A 456 6.15 15.99 -13.15
CA ASP A 456 5.05 15.68 -14.07
C ASP A 456 3.76 16.30 -13.57
N SER A 457 3.00 16.93 -14.46
CA SER A 457 1.78 17.67 -14.08
C SER A 457 0.60 16.78 -13.67
N ILE A 458 0.66 15.48 -13.98
CA ILE A 458 -0.44 14.53 -13.71
C ILE A 458 -0.02 13.46 -12.70
N ARG A 459 1.23 12.96 -12.81
CA ARG A 459 1.69 11.78 -12.07
C ARG A 459 2.63 12.09 -10.90
N ASP A 460 2.73 13.34 -10.47
CA ASP A 460 3.72 13.90 -9.55
C ASP A 460 5.12 13.92 -10.15
N GLU A 461 5.68 12.76 -10.47
CA GLU A 461 6.95 12.62 -11.15
C GLU A 461 6.85 11.64 -12.34
N ALA A 462 7.55 11.96 -13.40
CA ALA A 462 7.86 11.06 -14.49
C ALA A 462 9.28 10.51 -14.33
N ILE A 463 9.48 9.29 -14.77
CA ILE A 463 10.78 8.63 -14.70
C ILE A 463 11.59 9.02 -15.95
N LYS A 464 12.78 9.56 -15.74
CA LYS A 464 13.72 9.87 -16.83
C LYS A 464 15.01 9.08 -16.63
N ALA A 465 15.40 8.35 -17.67
CA ALA A 465 16.64 7.59 -17.72
C ALA A 465 17.70 8.34 -18.50
N PHE A 466 18.90 8.48 -17.93
CA PHE A 466 20.10 8.99 -18.60
C PHE A 466 21.07 7.82 -18.80
N VAL A 467 21.45 7.54 -20.02
CA VAL A 467 22.21 6.34 -20.40
C VAL A 467 23.52 6.73 -21.08
N VAL A 468 24.58 6.04 -20.73
CA VAL A 468 25.83 6.05 -21.47
C VAL A 468 25.94 4.70 -22.18
N LEU A 469 26.18 4.71 -23.48
CA LEU A 469 26.32 3.50 -24.28
C LEU A 469 27.76 2.99 -24.30
N ASN A 470 27.91 1.69 -24.51
CA ASN A 470 29.19 1.08 -24.81
C ASN A 470 29.77 1.70 -26.10
N GLU A 471 31.09 1.71 -26.21
CA GLU A 471 31.77 2.30 -27.37
C GLU A 471 31.35 1.64 -28.69
N GLY A 472 30.91 2.46 -29.65
CA GLY A 472 30.43 1.99 -30.95
C GLY A 472 28.98 1.52 -31.00
N GLU A 473 28.27 1.46 -29.85
CA GLU A 473 26.87 1.03 -29.81
C GLU A 473 25.91 2.20 -30.15
N THR A 474 24.72 1.81 -30.64
CA THR A 474 23.59 2.70 -30.85
C THR A 474 22.35 2.08 -30.24
N LEU A 475 21.52 2.89 -29.63
CA LEU A 475 20.27 2.45 -28.96
C LEU A 475 19.13 3.37 -29.39
N SER A 476 18.09 2.81 -30.00
CA SER A 476 16.88 3.59 -30.30
C SER A 476 15.97 3.68 -29.08
N GLU A 477 15.15 4.73 -29.01
CA GLU A 477 14.13 4.85 -27.95
C GLU A 477 13.19 3.65 -27.94
N GLU A 478 12.77 3.17 -29.12
CA GLU A 478 11.87 2.02 -29.25
C GLU A 478 12.49 0.73 -28.68
N GLU A 479 13.78 0.48 -28.96
CA GLU A 479 14.53 -0.67 -28.41
C GLU A 479 14.66 -0.56 -26.89
N PHE A 480 14.98 0.61 -26.37
CA PHE A 480 15.10 0.88 -24.94
C PHE A 480 13.77 0.65 -24.20
N PHE A 481 12.68 1.28 -24.68
CA PHE A 481 11.38 1.15 -24.01
C PHE A 481 10.84 -0.27 -24.07
N ARG A 482 11.03 -0.97 -25.19
CA ARG A 482 10.65 -2.39 -25.33
C ARG A 482 11.41 -3.26 -24.32
N PHE A 483 12.70 -3.02 -24.15
CA PHE A 483 13.50 -3.72 -23.13
C PHE A 483 12.94 -3.45 -21.72
N CYS A 484 12.66 -2.21 -21.39
CA CYS A 484 12.08 -1.84 -20.09
C CYS A 484 10.71 -2.50 -19.86
N GLU A 485 9.82 -2.51 -20.86
CA GLU A 485 8.49 -3.11 -20.77
C GLU A 485 8.54 -4.63 -20.57
N GLN A 486 9.57 -5.30 -21.07
CA GLN A 486 9.77 -6.73 -20.90
C GLN A 486 10.35 -7.12 -19.54
N ASN A 487 11.06 -6.20 -18.86
CA ASN A 487 11.83 -6.50 -17.66
C ASN A 487 11.32 -5.80 -16.39
N MET A 488 10.31 -4.93 -16.49
CA MET A 488 9.73 -4.26 -15.33
C MET A 488 8.25 -3.97 -15.50
N ALA A 489 7.56 -3.76 -14.39
CA ALA A 489 6.14 -3.41 -14.39
C ALA A 489 5.91 -2.09 -15.14
N LYS A 490 4.78 -1.97 -15.83
CA LYS A 490 4.44 -0.82 -16.70
C LYS A 490 4.56 0.53 -15.99
N PHE A 491 4.22 0.62 -14.72
CA PHE A 491 4.33 1.86 -13.94
C PHE A 491 5.78 2.23 -13.60
N LYS A 492 6.74 1.31 -13.72
CA LYS A 492 8.18 1.50 -13.51
C LYS A 492 8.93 1.86 -14.79
N VAL A 493 8.32 1.67 -15.96
CA VAL A 493 8.96 1.99 -17.25
C VAL A 493 9.25 3.48 -17.34
N PRO A 494 10.48 3.90 -17.66
CA PRO A 494 10.82 5.30 -17.89
C PRO A 494 9.89 5.96 -18.91
N SER A 495 9.60 7.25 -18.70
CA SER A 495 8.83 8.06 -19.66
C SER A 495 9.72 8.79 -20.65
N TYR A 496 10.99 8.97 -20.30
CA TYR A 496 11.96 9.68 -21.09
C TYR A 496 13.32 8.97 -21.07
N LEU A 497 13.99 8.98 -22.21
CA LEU A 497 15.37 8.53 -22.39
C LEU A 497 16.24 9.72 -22.84
N GLU A 498 17.42 9.85 -22.27
CA GLU A 498 18.45 10.78 -22.74
C GLU A 498 19.78 10.04 -22.79
N ILE A 499 20.35 9.92 -24.01
CA ILE A 499 21.66 9.32 -24.22
C ILE A 499 22.74 10.40 -24.06
N ARG A 500 23.71 10.13 -23.17
CA ARG A 500 24.83 11.04 -22.89
C ARG A 500 26.18 10.38 -23.15
N LYS A 501 27.22 11.21 -23.29
CA LYS A 501 28.59 10.72 -23.39
C LYS A 501 29.17 10.33 -22.04
N ASP A 502 28.73 11.01 -20.97
CA ASP A 502 29.15 10.78 -19.59
C ASP A 502 28.05 11.22 -18.60
N LEU A 503 28.16 10.77 -17.34
CA LEU A 503 27.29 11.18 -16.24
C LEU A 503 28.07 12.06 -15.24
N PRO A 504 27.45 13.14 -14.71
CA PRO A 504 28.12 14.04 -13.77
C PRO A 504 28.45 13.31 -12.47
N ARG A 505 29.73 13.33 -12.07
CA ARG A 505 30.22 12.67 -10.86
C ARG A 505 30.92 13.65 -9.92
N ASN A 506 30.84 13.37 -8.62
CA ASN A 506 31.62 14.10 -7.62
C ASN A 506 33.04 13.54 -7.52
N CYS A 507 33.89 14.17 -6.68
CA CYS A 507 35.30 13.77 -6.48
C CYS A 507 35.46 12.33 -5.93
N SER A 508 34.41 11.72 -5.37
CA SER A 508 34.39 10.32 -4.94
C SER A 508 33.81 9.36 -5.98
N GLY A 509 33.56 9.83 -7.22
CA GLY A 509 33.02 9.01 -8.31
C GLY A 509 31.50 8.77 -8.26
N LYS A 510 30.77 9.31 -7.29
CA LYS A 510 29.32 9.16 -7.19
C LYS A 510 28.60 10.12 -8.14
N ILE A 511 27.57 9.63 -8.82
CA ILE A 511 26.74 10.42 -9.74
C ILE A 511 26.00 11.53 -8.98
N ILE A 512 26.06 12.76 -9.50
CA ILE A 512 25.39 13.93 -8.94
C ILE A 512 24.03 14.09 -9.62
N ARG A 513 23.02 13.39 -9.09
CA ARG A 513 21.65 13.40 -9.66
C ARG A 513 21.01 14.78 -9.69
N LYS A 514 21.35 15.66 -8.75
CA LYS A 514 20.83 17.04 -8.71
C LYS A 514 21.10 17.83 -10.01
N ASN A 515 22.16 17.51 -10.72
CA ASN A 515 22.55 18.16 -11.99
C ASN A 515 21.87 17.54 -13.22
N LEU A 516 20.99 16.56 -13.01
CA LEU A 516 20.28 15.82 -14.06
C LEU A 516 18.76 16.05 -14.03
N LYS A 517 18.27 16.82 -13.07
CA LYS A 517 16.86 17.20 -12.93
C LYS A 517 16.51 18.43 -13.76
#